data_dc8abdeaa3fa07397e53d818241f8b7c
#
_entry.id   dc8abdeaa3fa07397e53d818241f8b7c
#
_cell.length_a   1.000
_cell.length_b   1.000
_cell.length_c   1.000
_cell.angle_alpha   90.00
_cell.angle_beta   90.00
_cell.angle_gamma   90.00
#
_symmetry.space_group_name_H-M   'P 1'
#
loop_
_entity.id
_entity.type
_entity.pdbx_description
1 polymer ?
#
loop_
_entity_poly.entity_id
_entity_poly.type
_entity_poly.pdbx_seq_one_letter_code
_entity_poly.pdbx_strand_id
1 'polypeptide(L)'
;MIILAVGIGFGFFVALLSLLAIKAGFGSGYNSLVSVSSFDKRITLATFILLAGPSEDIFFIGFVQNTLTPSLGWGAIIIYLLLFIAYHYANVISGAETKKEFLGTLPIRLMASLLLSLSFYLTRSLLYGLIVHNLIDTLSYVALLYSARQKPTQISSQ
;
A
#
# COMPACT_ATOMS: atom_id res chain seq x y z
N MET A 1 12.94 17.70 -4.34
CA MET A 1 13.80 16.93 -3.40
C MET A 1 13.10 16.66 -2.07
N ILE A 2 12.57 17.67 -1.36
CA ILE A 2 11.93 17.49 -0.03
C ILE A 2 10.77 16.47 -0.07
N ILE A 3 9.86 16.57 -1.03
CA ILE A 3 8.71 15.65 -1.18
C ILE A 3 9.19 14.20 -1.30
N LEU A 4 10.21 13.95 -2.09
CA LEU A 4 10.76 12.60 -2.25
C LEU A 4 11.40 12.08 -0.95
N ALA A 5 12.16 12.93 -0.24
CA ALA A 5 12.79 12.56 1.03
C ALA A 5 11.74 12.23 2.10
N VAL A 6 10.69 13.05 2.21
CA VAL A 6 9.55 12.81 3.10
C VAL A 6 8.84 11.51 2.73
N GLY A 7 8.59 11.28 1.44
CA GLY A 7 7.95 10.06 0.95
C GLY A 7 8.76 8.80 1.24
N ILE A 8 10.07 8.83 1.02
CA ILE A 8 10.97 7.72 1.33
C ILE A 8 10.98 7.45 2.84
N GLY A 9 11.14 8.49 3.67
CA GLY A 9 11.09 8.35 5.13
C GLY A 9 9.77 7.76 5.61
N PHE A 10 8.65 8.20 5.02
CA PHE A 10 7.33 7.64 5.30
C PHE A 10 7.21 6.18 4.87
N GLY A 11 7.78 5.80 3.72
CA GLY A 11 7.81 4.40 3.26
C GLY A 11 8.52 3.47 4.26
N PHE A 12 9.68 3.87 4.77
CA PHE A 12 10.37 3.13 5.82
C PHE A 12 9.57 3.06 7.14
N PHE A 13 8.91 4.16 7.51
CA PHE A 13 8.05 4.18 8.68
C PHE A 13 6.88 3.21 8.55
N VAL A 14 6.20 3.16 7.40
CA VAL A 14 5.12 2.22 7.12
C VAL A 14 5.64 0.77 7.16
N ALA A 15 6.81 0.48 6.59
CA ALA A 15 7.42 -0.84 6.64
C ALA A 15 7.70 -1.27 8.08
N LEU A 16 8.22 -0.38 8.92
CA LEU A 16 8.44 -0.66 10.34
C LEU A 16 7.12 -0.96 11.05
N LEU A 17 6.09 -0.15 10.83
CA LEU A 17 4.76 -0.40 11.40
C LEU A 17 4.18 -1.74 10.93
N SER A 18 4.37 -2.09 9.67
CA SER A 18 3.95 -3.38 9.11
C SER A 18 4.65 -4.55 9.84
N LEU A 19 5.97 -4.46 10.07
CA LEU A 19 6.72 -5.46 10.85
C LEU A 19 6.17 -5.61 12.26
N LEU A 20 5.91 -4.49 12.94
CA LEU A 20 5.37 -4.50 14.31
C LEU A 20 3.96 -5.09 14.36
N ALA A 21 3.10 -4.73 13.40
CA ALA A 21 1.75 -5.25 13.28
C ALA A 21 1.74 -6.76 13.06
N ILE A 22 2.60 -7.27 12.17
CA ILE A 22 2.71 -8.72 11.91
C ILE A 22 3.22 -9.45 13.17
N LYS A 23 4.19 -8.91 13.88
CA LYS A 23 4.65 -9.47 15.16
C LYS A 23 3.56 -9.49 16.24
N ALA A 24 2.66 -8.50 16.21
CA ALA A 24 1.49 -8.44 17.10
C ALA A 24 0.32 -9.34 16.64
N GLY A 25 0.49 -10.14 15.57
CA GLY A 25 -0.50 -11.08 15.08
C GLY A 25 -1.51 -10.51 14.08
N PHE A 26 -1.32 -9.26 13.63
CA PHE A 26 -2.08 -8.70 12.50
C PHE A 26 -1.53 -9.23 11.18
N GLY A 27 -2.37 -9.30 10.15
CA GLY A 27 -1.94 -9.72 8.80
C GLY A 27 -2.21 -11.20 8.52
N SER A 28 -3.15 -11.83 9.23
CA SER A 28 -3.55 -13.23 8.97
C SER A 28 -4.12 -13.42 7.55
N GLY A 29 -4.80 -12.41 6.99
CA GLY A 29 -5.32 -12.41 5.63
C GLY A 29 -4.22 -12.48 4.56
N TYR A 30 -3.03 -11.97 4.85
CA TYR A 30 -1.90 -12.00 3.92
C TYR A 30 -1.07 -13.30 4.00
N ASN A 31 -1.41 -14.25 4.88
CA ASN A 31 -0.70 -15.53 4.97
C ASN A 31 -0.75 -16.31 3.65
N SER A 32 -1.81 -16.16 2.87
CA SER A 32 -1.92 -16.75 1.54
C SER A 32 -0.81 -16.27 0.58
N LEU A 33 -0.39 -15.01 0.67
CA LEU A 33 0.67 -14.44 -0.16
C LEU A 33 2.07 -14.95 0.21
N VAL A 34 2.27 -15.46 1.41
CA VAL A 34 3.56 -15.97 1.88
C VAL A 34 3.66 -17.47 1.87
N SER A 35 2.54 -18.20 1.82
CA SER A 35 2.49 -19.66 1.74
C SER A 35 2.74 -20.24 0.34
N VAL A 36 2.87 -19.38 -0.67
CA VAL A 36 3.08 -19.76 -2.07
C VAL A 36 4.52 -20.15 -2.39
N SER A 37 4.75 -20.71 -3.56
CA SER A 37 6.07 -21.11 -4.05
C SER A 37 7.06 -19.93 -4.14
N SER A 38 8.36 -20.24 -4.21
CA SER A 38 9.39 -19.20 -4.40
C SER A 38 9.23 -18.46 -5.72
N PHE A 39 8.70 -19.11 -6.75
CA PHE A 39 8.40 -18.50 -8.04
C PHE A 39 7.27 -17.49 -7.89
N ASP A 40 6.15 -17.88 -7.26
CA ASP A 40 4.99 -17.00 -7.05
C ASP A 40 5.35 -15.78 -6.21
N LYS A 41 6.22 -15.93 -5.18
CA LYS A 41 6.74 -14.79 -4.41
C LYS A 41 7.48 -13.78 -5.27
N ARG A 42 8.27 -14.23 -6.25
CA ARG A 42 8.98 -13.35 -7.18
C ARG A 42 8.01 -12.65 -8.13
N ILE A 43 7.00 -13.37 -8.64
CA ILE A 43 5.97 -12.79 -9.48
C ILE A 43 5.16 -11.75 -8.70
N THR A 44 4.74 -12.07 -7.47
CA THR A 44 4.02 -11.12 -6.61
C THR A 44 4.85 -9.86 -6.36
N LEU A 45 6.13 -9.99 -6.03
CA LEU A 45 7.02 -8.85 -5.84
C LEU A 45 7.14 -8.01 -7.12
N ALA A 46 7.34 -8.66 -8.26
CA ALA A 46 7.41 -7.97 -9.56
C ALA A 46 6.09 -7.24 -9.87
N THR A 47 4.94 -7.85 -9.54
CA THR A 47 3.62 -7.23 -9.72
C THR A 47 3.47 -5.97 -8.85
N PHE A 48 3.88 -6.00 -7.59
CA PHE A 48 3.87 -4.80 -6.75
C PHE A 48 4.76 -3.70 -7.29
N ILE A 49 5.98 -4.02 -7.73
CA ILE A 49 6.93 -3.02 -8.23
C ILE A 49 6.48 -2.44 -9.58
N LEU A 50 5.95 -3.26 -10.49
CA LEU A 50 5.73 -2.86 -11.88
C LEU A 50 4.28 -2.49 -12.20
N LEU A 51 3.30 -3.03 -11.47
CA LEU A 51 1.90 -2.94 -11.86
C LEU A 51 0.99 -2.36 -10.80
N ALA A 52 1.03 -2.83 -9.55
CA ALA A 52 0.04 -2.45 -8.55
C ALA A 52 0.06 -0.94 -8.27
N GLY A 53 1.12 -0.43 -7.67
CA GLY A 53 1.26 1.01 -7.41
C GLY A 53 1.11 1.87 -8.68
N PRO A 54 1.83 1.55 -9.80
CA PRO A 54 1.68 2.32 -11.04
C PRO A 54 0.26 2.36 -11.60
N SER A 55 -0.46 1.23 -11.62
CA SER A 55 -1.84 1.22 -12.15
C SER A 55 -2.80 2.03 -11.30
N GLU A 56 -2.67 1.94 -9.97
CA GLU A 56 -3.47 2.71 -9.03
C GLU A 56 -3.18 4.21 -9.14
N ASP A 57 -1.92 4.60 -9.16
CA ASP A 57 -1.53 6.01 -9.26
C ASP A 57 -1.94 6.62 -10.60
N ILE A 58 -1.77 5.89 -11.71
CA ILE A 58 -2.21 6.37 -13.03
C ILE A 58 -3.72 6.57 -13.06
N PHE A 59 -4.50 5.62 -12.50
CA PHE A 59 -5.95 5.73 -12.50
C PHE A 59 -6.44 6.80 -11.50
N PHE A 60 -6.11 6.66 -10.22
CA PHE A 60 -6.69 7.52 -9.19
C PHE A 60 -6.11 8.94 -9.18
N ILE A 61 -4.81 9.09 -9.38
CA ILE A 61 -4.16 10.41 -9.37
C ILE A 61 -4.10 10.98 -10.78
N GLY A 62 -3.54 10.21 -11.73
CA GLY A 62 -3.32 10.67 -13.10
C GLY A 62 -4.62 10.95 -13.85
N PHE A 63 -5.64 10.12 -13.67
CA PHE A 63 -6.93 10.31 -14.33
C PHE A 63 -7.93 11.03 -13.42
N VAL A 64 -8.34 10.43 -12.29
CA VAL A 64 -9.44 10.97 -11.47
C VAL A 64 -9.07 12.33 -10.86
N GLN A 65 -8.01 12.40 -10.07
CA GLN A 65 -7.63 13.65 -9.40
C GLN A 65 -7.23 14.73 -10.39
N ASN A 66 -6.46 14.40 -11.42
CA ASN A 66 -6.02 15.37 -12.42
C ASN A 66 -7.20 15.97 -13.18
N THR A 67 -8.20 15.16 -13.56
CA THR A 67 -9.41 15.62 -14.25
C THR A 67 -10.27 16.54 -13.36
N LEU A 68 -10.35 16.25 -12.07
CA LEU A 68 -11.18 17.02 -11.14
C LEU A 68 -10.50 18.28 -10.60
N THR A 69 -9.16 18.32 -10.58
CA THR A 69 -8.40 19.45 -10.01
C THR A 69 -8.75 20.82 -10.62
N PRO A 70 -8.94 20.99 -11.96
CA PRO A 70 -9.27 22.29 -12.53
C PRO A 70 -10.60 22.87 -12.02
N SER A 71 -11.58 22.01 -11.74
CA SER A 71 -12.91 22.41 -11.31
C SER A 71 -13.05 22.51 -9.78
N LEU A 72 -12.39 21.62 -9.05
CA LEU A 72 -12.62 21.42 -7.61
C LEU A 72 -11.41 21.81 -6.74
N GLY A 73 -10.25 22.11 -7.33
CA GLY A 73 -9.05 22.46 -6.58
C GLY A 73 -8.70 21.38 -5.53
N TRP A 74 -8.63 21.77 -4.26
CA TRP A 74 -8.40 20.86 -3.13
C TRP A 74 -9.49 19.80 -2.94
N GLY A 75 -10.70 20.04 -3.42
CA GLY A 75 -11.79 19.07 -3.38
C GLY A 75 -11.48 17.81 -4.15
N ALA A 76 -10.65 17.89 -5.20
CA ALA A 76 -10.20 16.73 -5.95
C ALA A 76 -9.40 15.74 -5.09
N ILE A 77 -8.62 16.23 -4.11
CA ILE A 77 -7.88 15.40 -3.14
C ILE A 77 -8.85 14.61 -2.28
N ILE A 78 -9.90 15.27 -1.79
CA ILE A 78 -10.91 14.60 -0.94
C ILE A 78 -11.61 13.48 -1.70
N ILE A 79 -12.01 13.74 -2.95
CA ILE A 79 -12.65 12.73 -3.81
C ILE A 79 -11.69 11.57 -4.08
N TYR A 80 -10.43 11.87 -4.40
CA TYR A 80 -9.41 10.85 -4.56
C TYR A 80 -9.29 9.96 -3.32
N LEU A 81 -9.14 10.56 -2.11
CA LEU A 81 -9.02 9.83 -0.86
C LEU A 81 -10.20 8.89 -0.61
N LEU A 82 -11.43 9.38 -0.82
CA LEU A 82 -12.63 8.58 -0.64
C LEU A 82 -12.68 7.39 -1.61
N LEU A 83 -12.38 7.61 -2.88
CA LEU A 83 -12.40 6.55 -3.89
C LEU A 83 -11.27 5.54 -3.67
N PHE A 84 -10.08 6.00 -3.30
CA PHE A 84 -8.93 5.13 -3.01
C PHE A 84 -9.19 4.23 -1.80
N ILE A 85 -9.77 4.76 -0.72
CA ILE A 85 -10.16 3.96 0.44
C ILE A 85 -11.30 3.00 0.12
N ALA A 86 -12.30 3.43 -0.65
CA ALA A 86 -13.38 2.57 -1.11
C ALA A 86 -12.86 1.41 -1.98
N TYR A 87 -11.91 1.67 -2.87
CA TYR A 87 -11.23 0.65 -3.66
C TYR A 87 -10.53 -0.37 -2.77
N HIS A 88 -9.77 0.07 -1.77
CA HIS A 88 -9.10 -0.83 -0.83
C HIS A 88 -10.08 -1.64 0.04
N TYR A 89 -11.30 -1.14 0.27
CA TYR A 89 -12.34 -1.91 0.96
C TYR A 89 -12.79 -3.15 0.17
N ALA A 90 -12.52 -3.21 -1.13
CA ALA A 90 -12.74 -4.41 -1.94
C ALA A 90 -11.95 -5.62 -1.42
N ASN A 91 -10.80 -5.41 -0.75
CA ASN A 91 -10.04 -6.49 -0.10
C ASN A 91 -10.83 -7.15 1.04
N VAL A 92 -11.67 -6.38 1.75
CA VAL A 92 -12.56 -6.92 2.78
C VAL A 92 -13.69 -7.71 2.15
N ILE A 93 -14.25 -7.22 1.04
CA ILE A 93 -15.34 -7.89 0.33
C ILE A 93 -14.87 -9.22 -0.27
N SER A 94 -13.66 -9.25 -0.82
CA SER A 94 -13.05 -10.47 -1.40
C SER A 94 -12.53 -11.46 -0.36
N GLY A 95 -12.49 -11.08 0.93
CA GLY A 95 -11.93 -11.91 2.01
C GLY A 95 -10.40 -11.91 2.09
N ALA A 96 -9.72 -11.08 1.28
CA ALA A 96 -8.27 -10.93 1.34
C ALA A 96 -7.81 -10.20 2.62
N GLU A 97 -8.72 -9.46 3.26
CA GLU A 97 -8.47 -8.71 4.49
C GLU A 97 -9.69 -8.78 5.41
N THR A 98 -9.51 -8.84 6.71
CA THR A 98 -10.61 -8.73 7.67
C THR A 98 -11.00 -7.27 7.91
N LYS A 99 -12.25 -7.01 8.31
CA LYS A 99 -12.69 -5.65 8.69
C LYS A 99 -11.81 -5.05 9.79
N LYS A 100 -11.35 -5.86 10.75
CA LYS A 100 -10.49 -5.41 11.84
C LYS A 100 -9.13 -4.95 11.32
N GLU A 101 -8.53 -5.71 10.41
CA GLU A 101 -7.26 -5.38 9.76
C GLU A 101 -7.40 -4.10 8.93
N PHE A 102 -8.46 -4.01 8.12
CA PHE A 102 -8.75 -2.82 7.34
C PHE A 102 -8.85 -1.56 8.21
N LEU A 103 -9.66 -1.59 9.29
CA LEU A 103 -9.81 -0.46 10.20
C LEU A 103 -8.50 -0.14 10.94
N GLY A 104 -7.71 -1.15 11.31
CA GLY A 104 -6.41 -0.96 11.96
C GLY A 104 -5.37 -0.31 11.04
N THR A 105 -5.43 -0.55 9.74
CA THR A 105 -4.52 0.03 8.73
C THR A 105 -5.04 1.32 8.10
N LEU A 106 -6.32 1.66 8.32
CA LEU A 106 -6.97 2.83 7.71
C LEU A 106 -6.22 4.16 7.95
N PRO A 107 -5.73 4.49 9.16
CA PRO A 107 -4.97 5.72 9.36
C PRO A 107 -3.71 5.79 8.49
N ILE A 108 -2.97 4.67 8.36
CA ILE A 108 -1.76 4.60 7.55
C ILE A 108 -2.10 4.76 6.07
N ARG A 109 -3.16 4.10 5.60
CA ARG A 109 -3.65 4.23 4.22
C ARG A 109 -4.06 5.66 3.89
N LEU A 110 -4.79 6.32 4.81
CA LEU A 110 -5.17 7.73 4.64
C LEU A 110 -3.95 8.65 4.57
N MET A 111 -2.93 8.42 5.41
CA MET A 111 -1.71 9.22 5.38
C MET A 111 -0.90 8.98 4.09
N ALA A 112 -0.76 7.73 3.67
CA ALA A 112 -0.08 7.38 2.43
C ALA A 112 -0.77 8.01 1.22
N SER A 113 -2.07 7.79 1.08
CA SER A 113 -2.85 8.32 -0.04
C SER A 113 -2.88 9.86 -0.04
N LEU A 114 -2.95 10.50 1.12
CA LEU A 114 -2.85 11.96 1.21
C LEU A 114 -1.47 12.45 0.74
N LEU A 115 -0.38 11.79 1.15
CA LEU A 115 0.97 12.13 0.72
C LEU A 115 1.13 12.02 -0.80
N LEU A 116 0.64 10.91 -1.40
CA LEU A 116 0.68 10.69 -2.84
C LEU A 116 -0.11 11.76 -3.60
N SER A 117 -1.34 12.01 -3.17
CA SER A 117 -2.24 13.01 -3.74
C SER A 117 -1.67 14.44 -3.65
N LEU A 118 -1.14 14.82 -2.49
CA LEU A 118 -0.50 16.13 -2.29
C LEU A 118 0.77 16.27 -3.13
N SER A 119 1.59 15.23 -3.23
CA SER A 119 2.80 15.27 -4.05
C SER A 119 2.47 15.59 -5.51
N PHE A 120 1.42 14.96 -6.06
CA PHE A 120 0.94 15.28 -7.41
C PHE A 120 0.33 16.69 -7.48
N TYR A 121 -0.50 17.07 -6.52
CA TYR A 121 -1.15 18.39 -6.52
C TYR A 121 -0.13 19.53 -6.55
N LEU A 122 0.97 19.39 -5.81
CA LEU A 122 2.03 20.40 -5.70
C LEU A 122 3.02 20.38 -6.86
N THR A 123 3.33 19.21 -7.42
CA THR A 123 4.39 19.06 -8.42
C THR A 123 3.87 18.87 -9.84
N ARG A 124 2.61 18.49 -10.00
CA ARG A 124 1.99 18.07 -11.27
C ARG A 124 2.73 16.90 -11.93
N SER A 125 3.45 16.11 -11.16
CA SER A 125 4.21 14.95 -11.61
C SER A 125 3.75 13.70 -10.88
N LEU A 126 3.39 12.66 -11.63
CA LEU A 126 3.11 11.32 -11.08
C LEU A 126 4.39 10.61 -10.58
N LEU A 127 5.56 11.01 -11.09
CA LEU A 127 6.80 10.28 -10.82
C LEU A 127 7.12 10.17 -9.32
N TYR A 128 6.89 11.23 -8.56
CA TYR A 128 7.14 11.22 -7.12
C TYR A 128 6.20 10.27 -6.39
N GLY A 129 4.91 10.28 -6.75
CA GLY A 129 3.91 9.35 -6.23
C GLY A 129 4.28 7.91 -6.54
N LEU A 130 4.56 7.60 -7.79
CA LEU A 130 4.95 6.27 -8.25
C LEU A 130 6.15 5.70 -7.49
N ILE A 131 7.21 6.50 -7.29
CA ILE A 131 8.39 6.05 -6.55
C ILE A 131 8.03 5.76 -5.09
N VAL A 132 7.29 6.65 -4.44
CA VAL A 132 6.93 6.50 -3.03
C VAL A 132 5.95 5.35 -2.82
N HIS A 133 4.92 5.22 -3.66
CA HIS A 133 3.94 4.14 -3.58
C HIS A 133 4.61 2.77 -3.76
N ASN A 134 5.38 2.60 -4.83
CA ASN A 134 6.12 1.36 -5.07
C ASN A 134 7.07 1.01 -3.92
N LEU A 135 7.70 2.01 -3.30
CA LEU A 135 8.56 1.79 -2.14
C LEU A 135 7.74 1.28 -0.94
N ILE A 136 6.60 1.89 -0.64
CA ILE A 136 5.70 1.48 0.45
C ILE A 136 5.26 0.03 0.25
N ASP A 137 4.76 -0.31 -0.92
CA ASP A 137 4.26 -1.65 -1.23
C ASP A 137 5.38 -2.70 -1.19
N THR A 138 6.51 -2.40 -1.81
CA THR A 138 7.66 -3.30 -1.85
C THR A 138 8.19 -3.58 -0.45
N LEU A 139 8.40 -2.54 0.36
CA LEU A 139 8.93 -2.70 1.71
C LEU A 139 7.92 -3.42 2.63
N SER A 140 6.63 -3.14 2.48
CA SER A 140 5.57 -3.82 3.23
C SER A 140 5.51 -5.31 2.89
N TYR A 141 5.64 -5.67 1.62
CA TYR A 141 5.68 -7.07 1.19
C TYR A 141 6.96 -7.79 1.65
N VAL A 142 8.13 -7.13 1.56
CA VAL A 142 9.39 -7.68 2.07
C VAL A 142 9.30 -7.90 3.59
N ALA A 143 8.70 -6.95 4.33
CA ALA A 143 8.46 -7.08 5.75
C ALA A 143 7.58 -8.30 6.09
N LEU A 144 6.53 -8.52 5.30
CA LEU A 144 5.66 -9.69 5.42
C LEU A 144 6.42 -11.00 5.19
N LEU A 145 7.21 -11.08 4.10
CA LEU A 145 8.04 -12.26 3.80
C LEU A 145 9.07 -12.55 4.90
N TYR A 146 9.71 -11.52 5.44
CA TYR A 146 10.67 -11.66 6.53
C TYR A 146 10.01 -12.22 7.79
N SER A 147 8.87 -11.68 8.19
CA SER A 147 8.14 -12.11 9.38
C SER A 147 7.62 -13.55 9.26
N ALA A 148 7.20 -13.95 8.06
CA ALA A 148 6.73 -15.31 7.81
C ALA A 148 7.85 -16.36 7.97
N ARG A 149 9.10 -15.99 7.66
CA ARG A 149 10.27 -16.89 7.84
C ARG A 149 10.62 -17.13 9.32
N GLN A 150 10.23 -16.23 10.19
CA GLN A 150 10.55 -16.32 11.63
C GLN A 150 9.53 -17.14 12.43
N LYS A 151 8.37 -17.48 11.86
CA LYS A 151 7.42 -18.37 12.53
C LYS A 151 7.95 -19.80 12.42
N PRO A 152 8.26 -20.49 13.57
CA PRO A 152 8.63 -21.91 13.54
C PRO A 152 7.50 -22.67 12.86
N THR A 153 7.85 -23.55 11.94
CA THR A 153 6.90 -24.53 11.38
C THR A 153 6.38 -25.35 12.57
N GLN A 154 5.18 -25.09 13.00
CA GLN A 154 4.52 -26.01 13.92
C GLN A 154 4.37 -27.31 13.12
N ILE A 155 5.33 -28.22 13.33
CA ILE A 155 5.19 -29.60 12.89
C ILE A 155 4.00 -30.12 13.68
N SER A 156 2.85 -30.26 13.00
CA SER A 156 1.70 -30.95 13.52
C SER A 156 2.12 -32.41 13.72
N SER A 157 2.51 -32.76 14.94
CA SER A 157 2.55 -34.15 15.37
C SER A 157 1.10 -34.63 15.45
N GLN A 158 0.60 -35.17 14.38
CA GLN A 158 -0.55 -36.06 14.36
C GLN A 158 -0.07 -37.48 14.17
#